data_5544214827a17035f5314a4c9aee28f9
#
_entry.id   5544214827a17035f5314a4c9aee28f9
#
_cell.length_a   1.000
_cell.length_b   1.000
_cell.length_c   1.000
_cell.angle_alpha   90.00
_cell.angle_beta   90.00
_cell.angle_gamma   90.00
#
_symmetry.space_group_name_H-M   'P 1'
#
loop_
_entity.id
_entity.type
_entity.pdbx_description
1 polymer ?
#
loop_
_entity_poly.entity_id
_entity_poly.type
_entity_poly.pdbx_seq_one_letter_code
_entity_poly.pdbx_strand_id
1 'polypeptide(L)'
;RIGEDNSGLLGAMIITKIQLAAMERVRIAEEERNDFYLYVDEFQNFATDSFASILSEARKYRLNLILAHQYTGQLVTDNSTKVRDAVFGNVGTMICFRVGAPDAEFLETQFTPEFTQMDLVNLPNHHVYLRLMVEGMTSRPFSAVTLPPLRFESGPAIKEKIIRASRERYSRPRAQVEVEIARWSGLMGDAVGGAEPD
;
A
#
# COMPACT_ATOMS: atom_id res chain seq x y z
N ARG A 1 -17.39 10.39 3.45
CA ARG A 1 -16.55 9.89 2.35
C ARG A 1 -15.59 11.00 1.98
N ILE A 2 -14.31 10.71 1.98
CA ILE A 2 -13.25 11.57 1.43
C ILE A 2 -13.32 11.35 -0.09
N GLY A 3 -13.31 12.42 -0.90
CA GLY A 3 -13.28 12.30 -2.35
C GLY A 3 -12.06 11.50 -2.84
N GLU A 4 -12.09 11.01 -4.06
CA GLU A 4 -11.05 10.13 -4.64
C GLU A 4 -9.69 10.81 -4.64
N ASP A 5 -9.61 12.06 -5.11
CA ASP A 5 -8.37 12.85 -5.13
C ASP A 5 -7.77 13.05 -3.73
N ASN A 6 -8.62 13.36 -2.75
CA ASN A 6 -8.18 13.54 -1.35
C ASN A 6 -7.72 12.21 -0.73
N SER A 7 -8.34 11.10 -1.13
CA SER A 7 -7.95 9.75 -0.69
C SER A 7 -6.57 9.39 -1.22
N GLY A 8 -6.31 9.65 -2.51
CA GLY A 8 -5.01 9.43 -3.14
C GLY A 8 -3.91 10.24 -2.48
N LEU A 9 -4.14 11.54 -2.27
CA LEU A 9 -3.19 12.43 -1.59
C LEU A 9 -2.89 11.95 -0.16
N LEU A 10 -3.92 11.66 0.62
CA LEU A 10 -3.74 11.18 2.00
C LEU A 10 -2.97 9.86 2.05
N GLY A 11 -3.29 8.92 1.16
CA GLY A 11 -2.58 7.65 1.06
C GLY A 11 -1.10 7.83 0.69
N ALA A 12 -0.80 8.68 -0.29
CA ALA A 12 0.59 9.00 -0.66
C ALA A 12 1.37 9.65 0.49
N MET A 13 0.73 10.54 1.25
CA MET A 13 1.34 11.15 2.45
C MET A 13 1.62 10.13 3.55
N ILE A 14 0.70 9.18 3.81
CA ILE A 14 0.89 8.11 4.79
C ILE A 14 2.05 7.21 4.38
N ILE A 15 2.10 6.78 3.12
CA ILE A 15 3.18 5.94 2.59
C ILE A 15 4.52 6.66 2.73
N THR A 16 4.58 7.94 2.37
CA THR A 16 5.79 8.76 2.52
C THR A 16 6.24 8.86 3.98
N LYS A 17 5.31 9.03 4.91
CA LYS A 17 5.64 9.06 6.35
C LYS A 17 6.17 7.71 6.86
N ILE A 18 5.59 6.60 6.40
CA ILE A 18 6.09 5.25 6.74
C ILE A 18 7.49 5.05 6.16
N GLN A 19 7.74 5.49 4.92
CA GLN A 19 9.06 5.45 4.30
C GLN A 19 10.09 6.22 5.12
N LEU A 20 9.80 7.47 5.47
CA LEU A 20 10.71 8.29 6.28
C LEU A 20 11.01 7.63 7.63
N ALA A 21 9.98 7.12 8.31
CA ALA A 21 10.15 6.39 9.56
C ALA A 21 10.98 5.11 9.39
N ALA A 22 10.85 4.42 8.25
CA ALA A 22 11.69 3.26 7.93
C ALA A 22 13.15 3.67 7.68
N MET A 23 13.38 4.77 6.96
CA MET A 23 14.74 5.30 6.68
C MET A 23 15.47 5.72 7.96
N GLU A 24 14.78 6.20 8.99
CA GLU A 24 15.39 6.50 10.29
C GLU A 24 16.03 5.27 10.97
N ARG A 25 15.64 4.05 10.57
CA ARG A 25 16.25 2.81 11.04
C ARG A 25 17.70 2.62 10.63
N VAL A 26 18.23 3.47 9.75
CA VAL A 26 19.66 3.49 9.43
C VAL A 26 20.55 3.63 10.66
N ARG A 27 20.02 4.22 11.74
CA ARG A 27 20.70 4.39 13.04
C ARG A 27 20.74 3.12 13.89
N ILE A 28 20.03 2.07 13.47
CA ILE A 28 19.93 0.78 14.15
C ILE A 28 20.73 -0.23 13.33
N ALA A 29 21.51 -1.09 13.96
CA ALA A 29 22.22 -2.17 13.29
C ALA A 29 21.22 -3.06 12.51
N GLU A 30 21.62 -3.58 11.35
CA GLU A 30 20.69 -4.26 10.45
C GLU A 30 20.05 -5.49 11.11
N GLU A 31 20.79 -6.19 11.94
CA GLU A 31 20.36 -7.38 12.67
C GLU A 31 19.30 -7.08 13.75
N GLU A 32 19.32 -5.85 14.29
CA GLU A 32 18.41 -5.39 15.34
C GLU A 32 17.14 -4.74 14.80
N ARG A 33 17.05 -4.51 13.47
CA ARG A 33 15.85 -3.92 12.85
C ARG A 33 14.73 -4.94 12.85
N ASN A 34 13.58 -4.57 13.39
CA ASN A 34 12.36 -5.37 13.31
C ASN A 34 11.74 -5.31 11.91
N ASP A 35 11.23 -6.42 11.43
CA ASP A 35 10.45 -6.46 10.20
C ASP A 35 9.14 -5.66 10.34
N PHE A 36 8.84 -4.85 9.33
CA PHE A 36 7.56 -4.15 9.22
C PHE A 36 6.91 -4.52 7.89
N TYR A 37 5.67 -4.97 7.94
CA TYR A 37 4.91 -5.40 6.77
C TYR A 37 3.87 -4.35 6.42
N LEU A 38 4.03 -3.71 5.27
CA LEU A 38 3.09 -2.73 4.74
C LEU A 38 2.26 -3.35 3.63
N TYR A 39 0.97 -3.54 3.89
CA TYR A 39 0.00 -4.01 2.92
C TYR A 39 -0.68 -2.81 2.25
N VAL A 40 -0.58 -2.73 0.93
CA VAL A 40 -1.20 -1.65 0.14
C VAL A 40 -2.11 -2.31 -0.89
N ASP A 41 -3.40 -2.25 -0.62
CA ASP A 41 -4.43 -2.67 -1.57
C ASP A 41 -4.75 -1.53 -2.53
N GLU A 42 -5.11 -1.86 -3.78
CA GLU A 42 -5.34 -0.88 -4.86
C GLU A 42 -4.18 0.13 -4.98
N PHE A 43 -2.93 -0.38 -4.91
CA PHE A 43 -1.76 0.46 -4.72
C PHE A 43 -1.52 1.43 -5.89
N GLN A 44 -2.08 1.17 -7.07
CA GLN A 44 -2.04 2.08 -8.21
C GLN A 44 -2.58 3.49 -7.88
N ASN A 45 -3.50 3.60 -6.92
CA ASN A 45 -4.04 4.89 -6.48
C ASN A 45 -3.02 5.74 -5.72
N PHE A 46 -1.90 5.14 -5.29
CA PHE A 46 -0.84 5.75 -4.50
C PHE A 46 0.52 5.66 -5.20
N ALA A 47 0.56 5.07 -6.39
CA ALA A 47 1.76 4.80 -7.16
C ALA A 47 2.31 6.10 -7.76
N THR A 48 3.28 6.70 -7.07
CA THR A 48 4.02 7.87 -7.51
C THR A 48 5.45 7.48 -7.90
N ASP A 49 6.15 8.35 -8.61
CA ASP A 49 7.57 8.17 -8.91
C ASP A 49 8.43 7.99 -7.63
N SER A 50 8.03 8.64 -6.55
CA SER A 50 8.66 8.47 -5.24
C SER A 50 8.46 7.04 -4.69
N PHE A 51 7.32 6.42 -4.99
CA PHE A 51 7.05 5.04 -4.61
C PHE A 51 7.99 4.05 -5.30
N ALA A 52 8.35 4.30 -6.56
CA ALA A 52 9.32 3.47 -7.26
C ALA A 52 10.69 3.44 -6.55
N SER A 53 11.10 4.56 -5.94
CA SER A 53 12.32 4.63 -5.14
C SER A 53 12.23 3.83 -3.84
N ILE A 54 11.05 3.80 -3.20
CA ILE A 54 10.81 2.98 -2.00
C ILE A 54 11.03 1.51 -2.30
N LEU A 55 10.52 1.01 -3.42
CA LEU A 55 10.62 -0.40 -3.82
C LEU A 55 12.07 -0.89 -3.88
N SER A 56 12.98 -0.06 -4.37
CA SER A 56 14.40 -0.42 -4.49
C SER A 56 15.15 -0.39 -3.16
N GLU A 57 14.69 0.38 -2.17
CA GLU A 57 15.43 0.62 -0.93
C GLU A 57 14.79 -0.01 0.33
N ALA A 58 13.50 -0.31 0.29
CA ALA A 58 12.71 -0.75 1.45
C ALA A 58 13.34 -1.94 2.20
N ARG A 59 13.93 -2.88 1.47
CA ARG A 59 14.59 -4.06 2.03
C ARG A 59 15.70 -3.71 3.03
N LYS A 60 16.49 -2.67 2.77
CA LYS A 60 17.59 -2.24 3.65
C LYS A 60 17.10 -1.86 5.05
N TYR A 61 15.85 -1.40 5.13
CA TYR A 61 15.23 -0.92 6.36
C TYR A 61 14.27 -1.95 6.98
N ARG A 62 14.26 -3.18 6.49
CA ARG A 62 13.30 -4.23 6.85
C ARG A 62 11.83 -3.78 6.72
N LEU A 63 11.56 -2.98 5.70
CA LEU A 63 10.22 -2.63 5.27
C LEU A 63 9.80 -3.58 4.15
N ASN A 64 8.92 -4.51 4.48
CA ASN A 64 8.39 -5.51 3.56
C ASN A 64 7.10 -4.98 2.93
N LEU A 65 7.05 -4.87 1.61
CA LEU A 65 5.91 -4.34 0.88
C LEU A 65 5.08 -5.48 0.30
N ILE A 66 3.79 -5.48 0.59
CA ILE A 66 2.79 -6.37 -0.01
C ILE A 66 1.81 -5.50 -0.80
N LEU A 67 1.90 -5.58 -2.12
CA LEU A 67 1.16 -4.72 -3.04
C LEU A 67 0.09 -5.52 -3.77
N ALA A 68 -1.13 -5.02 -3.81
CA ALA A 68 -2.21 -5.60 -4.60
C ALA A 68 -2.74 -4.57 -5.60
N HIS A 69 -2.97 -5.00 -6.84
CA HIS A 69 -3.57 -4.21 -7.92
C HIS A 69 -4.36 -5.11 -8.87
N GLN A 70 -5.22 -4.51 -9.68
CA GLN A 70 -6.12 -5.28 -10.54
C GLN A 70 -5.49 -5.59 -11.90
N TYR A 71 -4.83 -4.64 -12.55
CA TYR A 71 -4.16 -4.84 -13.83
C TYR A 71 -2.95 -3.94 -14.00
N THR A 72 -1.97 -4.41 -14.79
CA THR A 72 -0.65 -3.78 -14.93
C THR A 72 -0.69 -2.43 -15.64
N GLY A 73 -1.67 -2.22 -16.52
CA GLY A 73 -1.85 -0.95 -17.22
C GLY A 73 -2.12 0.24 -16.30
N GLN A 74 -2.68 0.01 -15.09
CA GLN A 74 -2.86 1.07 -14.10
C GLN A 74 -1.55 1.60 -13.51
N LEU A 75 -0.45 0.86 -13.67
CA LEU A 75 0.88 1.25 -13.20
C LEU A 75 1.66 2.08 -14.23
N VAL A 76 1.04 2.36 -15.37
CA VAL A 76 1.59 3.21 -16.42
C VAL A 76 0.88 4.56 -16.36
N THR A 77 1.62 5.62 -16.07
CA THR A 77 1.11 6.99 -15.97
C THR A 77 1.84 7.89 -16.96
N ASP A 78 1.11 8.76 -17.67
CA ASP A 78 1.68 9.75 -18.61
C ASP A 78 2.74 9.16 -19.56
N ASN A 79 2.49 7.96 -20.10
CA ASN A 79 3.42 7.16 -20.90
C ASN A 79 4.71 6.72 -20.16
N SER A 80 4.75 6.84 -18.84
CA SER A 80 5.87 6.35 -18.01
C SER A 80 5.58 4.95 -17.48
N THR A 81 6.46 4.01 -17.74
CA THR A 81 6.43 2.63 -17.20
C THR A 81 7.22 2.48 -15.90
N LYS A 82 7.78 3.57 -15.38
CA LYS A 82 8.75 3.57 -14.27
C LYS A 82 8.25 2.82 -13.02
N VAL A 83 6.99 3.06 -12.63
CA VAL A 83 6.40 2.39 -11.46
C VAL A 83 6.22 0.91 -11.73
N ARG A 84 5.64 0.55 -12.88
CA ARG A 84 5.47 -0.84 -13.30
C ARG A 84 6.80 -1.58 -13.29
N ASP A 85 7.80 -1.04 -13.95
CA ASP A 85 9.11 -1.67 -14.11
C ASP A 85 9.84 -1.78 -12.75
N ALA A 86 9.66 -0.79 -11.86
CA ALA A 86 10.18 -0.85 -10.51
C ALA A 86 9.50 -1.95 -9.68
N VAL A 87 8.19 -2.13 -9.80
CA VAL A 87 7.46 -3.22 -9.13
C VAL A 87 7.99 -4.56 -9.60
N PHE A 88 7.91 -4.85 -10.88
CA PHE A 88 8.29 -6.16 -11.44
C PHE A 88 9.80 -6.45 -11.36
N GLY A 89 10.63 -5.42 -11.30
CA GLY A 89 12.08 -5.56 -11.10
C GLY A 89 12.51 -5.82 -9.66
N ASN A 90 11.65 -5.51 -8.66
CA ASN A 90 12.01 -5.63 -7.25
C ASN A 90 11.21 -6.68 -6.49
N VAL A 91 10.06 -7.15 -7.02
CA VAL A 91 9.27 -8.19 -6.34
C VAL A 91 9.88 -9.57 -6.53
N GLY A 92 10.11 -10.26 -5.41
CA GLY A 92 10.59 -11.64 -5.42
C GLY A 92 9.46 -12.66 -5.40
N THR A 93 8.37 -12.36 -4.69
CA THR A 93 7.18 -13.20 -4.61
C THR A 93 6.05 -12.59 -5.42
N MET A 94 5.42 -13.38 -6.27
CA MET A 94 4.30 -12.97 -7.12
C MET A 94 3.16 -13.96 -6.99
N ILE A 95 1.94 -13.45 -6.79
CA ILE A 95 0.70 -14.21 -6.73
C ILE A 95 -0.21 -13.63 -7.80
N CYS A 96 -0.58 -14.45 -8.78
CA CYS A 96 -1.40 -14.03 -9.91
C CYS A 96 -2.72 -14.80 -9.89
N PHE A 97 -3.83 -14.06 -9.80
CA PHE A 97 -5.17 -14.55 -10.11
C PHE A 97 -5.42 -14.47 -11.61
N ARG A 98 -6.62 -14.85 -12.06
CA ARG A 98 -7.02 -14.70 -13.46
C ARG A 98 -6.90 -13.23 -13.91
N VAL A 99 -6.25 -13.02 -15.03
CA VAL A 99 -6.03 -11.70 -15.64
C VAL A 99 -6.58 -11.61 -17.05
N GLY A 100 -6.69 -10.41 -17.57
CA GLY A 100 -7.04 -10.16 -18.98
C GLY A 100 -5.87 -10.44 -19.93
N ALA A 101 -6.16 -10.54 -21.23
CA ALA A 101 -5.16 -10.87 -22.24
C ALA A 101 -3.93 -9.92 -22.28
N PRO A 102 -4.09 -8.58 -22.18
CA PRO A 102 -2.94 -7.68 -22.17
C PRO A 102 -2.00 -7.90 -20.98
N ASP A 103 -2.56 -8.21 -19.80
CA ASP A 103 -1.75 -8.53 -18.62
C ASP A 103 -1.11 -9.90 -18.73
N ALA A 104 -1.83 -10.88 -19.30
CA ALA A 104 -1.30 -12.22 -19.52
C ALA A 104 -0.07 -12.21 -20.44
N GLU A 105 -0.08 -11.40 -21.50
CA GLU A 105 1.05 -11.21 -22.40
C GLU A 105 2.28 -10.68 -21.64
N PHE A 106 2.10 -9.68 -20.79
CA PHE A 106 3.18 -9.12 -19.96
C PHE A 106 3.67 -10.11 -18.90
N LEU A 107 2.75 -10.78 -18.21
CA LEU A 107 3.04 -11.68 -17.09
C LEU A 107 3.59 -13.04 -17.51
N GLU A 108 3.32 -13.50 -18.74
CA GLU A 108 3.83 -14.77 -19.25
C GLU A 108 5.32 -14.94 -19.02
N THR A 109 6.11 -13.86 -19.24
CA THR A 109 7.56 -13.86 -19.03
C THR A 109 7.98 -14.19 -17.59
N GLN A 110 7.08 -13.98 -16.63
CA GLN A 110 7.30 -14.24 -15.21
C GLN A 110 6.93 -15.68 -14.79
N PHE A 111 6.10 -16.36 -15.61
CA PHE A 111 5.55 -17.67 -15.31
C PHE A 111 6.00 -18.76 -16.28
N THR A 112 6.68 -18.41 -17.36
CA THR A 112 7.29 -19.35 -18.32
C THR A 112 8.42 -20.15 -17.65
N PRO A 113 8.62 -21.45 -17.99
CA PRO A 113 7.89 -22.22 -19.00
C PRO A 113 6.65 -22.95 -18.46
N GLU A 114 6.34 -22.86 -17.17
CA GLU A 114 5.32 -23.66 -16.51
C GLU A 114 3.89 -23.25 -16.92
N PHE A 115 3.66 -21.94 -17.16
CA PHE A 115 2.34 -21.43 -17.52
C PHE A 115 2.43 -20.45 -18.69
N THR A 116 1.45 -20.55 -19.59
CA THR A 116 1.28 -19.72 -20.79
C THR A 116 0.26 -18.62 -20.57
N GLN A 117 0.15 -17.67 -21.53
CA GLN A 117 -0.93 -16.67 -21.54
C GLN A 117 -2.32 -17.28 -21.42
N MET A 118 -2.56 -18.41 -22.11
CA MET A 118 -3.85 -19.08 -22.09
C MET A 118 -4.18 -19.61 -20.69
N ASP A 119 -3.18 -20.09 -19.97
CA ASP A 119 -3.36 -20.55 -18.58
C ASP A 119 -3.75 -19.39 -17.67
N LEU A 120 -3.08 -18.23 -17.80
CA LEU A 120 -3.34 -17.03 -17.02
C LEU A 120 -4.75 -16.46 -17.25
N VAL A 121 -5.22 -16.45 -18.51
CA VAL A 121 -6.55 -15.96 -18.88
C VAL A 121 -7.68 -16.91 -18.46
N ASN A 122 -7.43 -18.22 -18.50
CA ASN A 122 -8.45 -19.24 -18.21
C ASN A 122 -8.43 -19.76 -16.77
N LEU A 123 -7.64 -19.14 -15.88
CA LEU A 123 -7.53 -19.59 -14.49
C LEU A 123 -8.90 -19.57 -13.78
N PRO A 124 -9.32 -20.69 -13.17
CA PRO A 124 -10.60 -20.76 -12.46
C PRO A 124 -10.66 -19.84 -11.24
N ASN A 125 -11.86 -19.56 -10.76
CA ASN A 125 -12.05 -18.79 -9.52
C ASN A 125 -11.37 -19.50 -8.35
N HIS A 126 -10.79 -18.72 -7.45
CA HIS A 126 -10.04 -19.17 -6.27
C HIS A 126 -8.74 -19.93 -6.56
N HIS A 127 -8.33 -20.02 -7.81
CA HIS A 127 -7.02 -20.54 -8.19
C HIS A 127 -6.04 -19.40 -8.42
N VAL A 128 -4.76 -19.65 -8.16
CA VAL A 128 -3.67 -18.71 -8.33
C VAL A 128 -2.46 -19.43 -8.92
N TYR A 129 -1.64 -18.68 -9.65
CA TYR A 129 -0.26 -19.06 -9.95
C TYR A 129 0.66 -18.27 -9.03
N LEU A 130 1.68 -18.95 -8.51
CA LEU A 130 2.64 -18.40 -7.57
C LEU A 130 4.06 -18.60 -8.07
N ARG A 131 4.87 -17.58 -7.82
CA ARG A 131 6.33 -17.63 -7.87
C ARG A 131 6.84 -17.06 -6.56
N LEU A 132 7.51 -17.85 -5.75
CA LEU A 132 7.92 -17.47 -4.40
C LEU A 132 9.43 -17.15 -4.37
N MET A 133 9.78 -16.15 -3.58
CA MET A 133 11.16 -15.93 -3.15
C MET A 133 11.38 -16.69 -1.84
N VAL A 134 12.25 -17.68 -1.87
CA VAL A 134 12.62 -18.49 -0.69
C VAL A 134 14.13 -18.40 -0.53
N GLU A 135 14.60 -17.92 0.63
CA GLU A 135 16.02 -17.76 0.95
C GLU A 135 16.83 -17.02 -0.13
N GLY A 136 16.22 -15.98 -0.72
CA GLY A 136 16.84 -15.17 -1.76
C GLY A 136 16.83 -15.79 -3.17
N MET A 137 16.28 -16.98 -3.35
CA MET A 137 16.10 -17.64 -4.63
C MET A 137 14.64 -17.67 -5.05
N THR A 138 14.38 -17.40 -6.33
CA THR A 138 13.03 -17.47 -6.90
C THR A 138 12.69 -18.92 -7.24
N SER A 139 11.56 -19.43 -6.72
CA SER A 139 11.05 -20.76 -7.05
C SER A 139 10.58 -20.85 -8.50
N ARG A 140 10.45 -22.08 -9.01
CA ARG A 140 9.64 -22.30 -10.22
C ARG A 140 8.18 -21.95 -9.94
N PRO A 141 7.46 -21.40 -10.92
CA PRO A 141 6.04 -21.15 -10.80
C PRO A 141 5.26 -22.44 -10.52
N PHE A 142 4.21 -22.33 -9.71
CA PHE A 142 3.28 -23.42 -9.42
C PHE A 142 1.87 -22.92 -9.17
N SER A 143 0.88 -23.80 -9.27
CA SER A 143 -0.52 -23.47 -9.02
C SER A 143 -0.93 -23.77 -7.58
N ALA A 144 -1.89 -23.00 -7.06
CA ALA A 144 -2.52 -23.26 -5.77
C ALA A 144 -4.00 -22.87 -5.79
N VAL A 145 -4.71 -23.29 -4.77
CA VAL A 145 -6.11 -22.92 -4.51
C VAL A 145 -6.15 -22.11 -3.23
N THR A 146 -6.82 -20.96 -3.26
CA THR A 146 -6.98 -20.12 -2.08
C THR A 146 -7.95 -20.75 -1.08
N LEU A 147 -7.70 -20.53 0.19
CA LEU A 147 -8.66 -20.91 1.24
C LEU A 147 -9.92 -20.05 1.15
N PRO A 148 -11.09 -20.57 1.55
CA PRO A 148 -12.29 -19.77 1.66
C PRO A 148 -12.08 -18.66 2.72
N PRO A 149 -12.78 -17.50 2.58
CA PRO A 149 -12.71 -16.45 3.57
C PRO A 149 -13.07 -16.96 4.96
N LEU A 150 -12.26 -16.57 5.95
CA LEU A 150 -12.57 -16.89 7.35
C LEU A 150 -13.87 -16.17 7.75
N ARG A 151 -14.85 -16.97 8.21
CA ARG A 151 -16.09 -16.43 8.75
C ARG A 151 -15.88 -16.06 10.21
N PHE A 152 -15.78 -14.76 10.49
CA PHE A 152 -15.80 -14.28 11.86
C PHE A 152 -17.23 -13.90 12.23
N GLU A 153 -17.70 -14.33 13.38
CA GLU A 153 -18.93 -13.81 13.98
C GLU A 153 -18.68 -12.39 14.49
N SER A 154 -18.69 -11.41 13.58
CA SER A 154 -18.61 -10.01 13.93
C SER A 154 -20.01 -9.44 14.15
N GLY A 155 -20.48 -9.47 15.39
CA GLY A 155 -21.73 -8.79 15.75
C GLY A 155 -21.56 -7.26 15.73
N PRO A 156 -22.66 -6.49 15.58
CA PRO A 156 -22.65 -5.02 15.59
C PRO A 156 -21.95 -4.43 16.83
N ALA A 157 -21.99 -5.12 17.95
CA ALA A 157 -21.30 -4.72 19.19
C ALA A 157 -19.77 -4.63 19.08
N ILE A 158 -19.14 -5.44 18.23
CA ILE A 158 -17.69 -5.40 18.02
C ILE A 158 -17.30 -4.15 17.22
N LYS A 159 -18.07 -3.82 16.18
CA LYS A 159 -17.88 -2.61 15.39
C LYS A 159 -17.91 -1.36 16.26
N GLU A 160 -18.92 -1.25 17.13
CA GLU A 160 -19.07 -0.10 18.02
C GLU A 160 -17.93 0.00 19.05
N LYS A 161 -17.45 -1.13 19.60
CA LYS A 161 -16.28 -1.16 20.50
C LYS A 161 -15.03 -0.66 19.79
N ILE A 162 -14.77 -1.11 18.56
CA ILE A 162 -13.61 -0.70 17.77
C ILE A 162 -13.68 0.81 17.47
N ILE A 163 -14.85 1.30 17.02
CA ILE A 163 -15.05 2.74 16.73
C ILE A 163 -14.81 3.57 17.98
N ARG A 164 -15.34 3.16 19.14
CA ARG A 164 -15.16 3.86 20.42
C ARG A 164 -13.68 3.91 20.80
N ALA A 165 -13.01 2.76 20.86
CA ALA A 165 -11.60 2.67 21.21
C ALA A 165 -10.70 3.49 20.25
N SER A 166 -11.01 3.47 18.96
CA SER A 166 -10.30 4.26 17.96
C SER A 166 -10.49 5.77 18.18
N ARG A 167 -11.74 6.20 18.44
CA ARG A 167 -12.03 7.61 18.69
C ARG A 167 -11.37 8.12 19.97
N GLU A 168 -11.38 7.33 21.04
CA GLU A 168 -10.76 7.69 22.32
C GLU A 168 -9.24 7.82 22.20
N ARG A 169 -8.60 6.96 21.38
CA ARG A 169 -7.13 6.94 21.25
C ARG A 169 -6.59 7.89 20.20
N TYR A 170 -7.28 8.06 19.08
CA TYR A 170 -6.71 8.63 17.85
C TYR A 170 -7.49 9.82 17.30
N SER A 171 -8.63 10.20 17.89
CA SER A 171 -9.37 11.34 17.40
C SER A 171 -9.52 12.45 18.44
N ARG A 172 -9.82 13.65 17.93
CA ARG A 172 -10.12 14.83 18.71
C ARG A 172 -11.50 15.38 18.29
N PRO A 173 -12.22 16.10 19.17
CA PRO A 173 -13.47 16.74 18.80
C PRO A 173 -13.30 17.63 17.57
N ARG A 174 -14.22 17.51 16.63
CA ARG A 174 -14.18 18.24 15.35
C ARG A 174 -14.01 19.76 15.54
N ALA A 175 -14.73 20.35 16.50
CA ALA A 175 -14.66 21.78 16.79
C ALA A 175 -13.25 22.23 17.19
N GLN A 176 -12.50 21.42 17.96
CA GLN A 176 -11.11 21.72 18.33
C GLN A 176 -10.20 21.69 17.11
N VAL A 177 -10.35 20.68 16.26
CA VAL A 177 -9.53 20.56 15.04
C VAL A 177 -9.81 21.69 14.06
N GLU A 178 -11.09 22.09 13.90
CA GLU A 178 -11.47 23.21 13.03
C GLU A 178 -10.86 24.53 13.51
N VAL A 179 -10.84 24.78 14.81
CA VAL A 179 -10.17 25.96 15.40
C VAL A 179 -8.66 25.94 15.16
N GLU A 180 -8.02 24.79 15.33
CA GLU A 180 -6.57 24.65 15.06
C GLU A 180 -6.23 24.89 13.59
N ILE A 181 -7.05 24.33 12.68
CA ILE A 181 -6.89 24.54 11.24
C ILE A 181 -7.06 26.02 10.89
N ALA A 182 -8.11 26.68 11.42
CA ALA A 182 -8.36 28.08 11.18
C ALA A 182 -7.20 28.99 11.68
N ARG A 183 -6.60 28.68 12.83
CA ARG A 183 -5.41 29.36 13.33
C ARG A 183 -4.20 29.14 12.42
N TRP A 184 -3.95 27.88 12.05
CA TRP A 184 -2.80 27.50 11.21
C TRP A 184 -2.90 28.10 9.80
N SER A 185 -4.12 28.17 9.22
CA SER A 185 -4.34 28.72 7.89
C SER A 185 -4.44 30.27 7.84
N GLY A 186 -4.33 30.95 8.99
CA GLY A 186 -4.47 32.41 9.07
C GLY A 186 -5.91 32.91 8.84
N LEU A 187 -6.90 32.02 8.78
CA LEU A 187 -8.31 32.37 8.61
C LEU A 187 -8.94 33.01 9.87
N MET A 188 -8.33 32.82 11.04
CA MET A 188 -8.58 33.65 12.22
C MET A 188 -7.53 34.76 12.21
N GLY A 189 -7.87 35.90 11.61
CA GLY A 189 -7.10 37.10 11.76
C GLY A 189 -6.93 37.46 13.24
N ASP A 190 -5.84 38.14 13.60
CA ASP A 190 -5.44 38.55 14.93
C ASP A 190 -6.58 39.33 15.67
N ALA A 191 -7.50 38.60 16.25
CA ALA A 191 -8.55 39.15 17.11
C ALA A 191 -8.18 39.11 18.60
N VAL A 192 -6.86 39.04 18.91
CA VAL A 192 -6.37 39.19 20.27
C VAL A 192 -5.06 39.99 20.27
N GLY A 193 -5.20 41.25 19.91
CA GLY A 193 -4.14 42.25 20.06
C GLY A 193 -4.78 43.57 20.46
N GLY A 194 -4.99 43.79 21.75
CA GLY A 194 -5.47 45.09 22.20
C GLY A 194 -6.19 45.04 23.54
N ALA A 195 -5.44 44.77 24.59
CA ALA A 195 -5.72 45.28 25.92
C ALA A 195 -4.38 45.36 26.68
N GLU A 196 -3.66 46.47 26.50
CA GLU A 196 -2.71 46.91 27.51
C GLU A 196 -3.53 47.40 28.72
N PRO A 197 -3.18 46.99 29.93
CA PRO A 197 -3.71 47.65 31.13
C PRO A 197 -2.93 48.93 31.41
N ASP A 198 -3.68 50.01 31.60
CA ASP A 198 -3.20 51.24 32.26
C ASP A 198 -2.72 50.96 33.69
#